data_a08d5e1c48d52b7ef70f2f0b05f2743e
#
_entry.id   a08d5e1c48d52b7ef70f2f0b05f2743e
#
_cell.length_a   1.000
_cell.length_b   1.000
_cell.length_c   1.000
_cell.angle_alpha   90.00
_cell.angle_beta   90.00
_cell.angle_gamma   90.00
#
_symmetry.space_group_name_H-M   'P 1'
#
loop_
_entity.id
_entity.type
_entity.pdbx_description
1 polymer ?
#
loop_
_entity_poly.entity_id
_entity_poly.type
_entity_poly.pdbx_seq_one_letter_code
_entity_poly.pdbx_strand_id
1 'polypeptide(L)'
;MCALVCCGALLGPAASAAASVPEAKLLRDGRALAPPSAPPAVKAMIEAANRIRHRPYVWGGGHRSWNSRGYDCSGSVSYVMHAAGLLDWPLDSTGFMHWGGGGGGSWVRIYANKEHVFAVIAGLRWDTSFSEDGDRSGPGWSEQLRPSRGFRMRHPLGLLQATPLS
;
A
#
# COMPACT_ATOMS: atom_id res chain seq x y z
N MET A 1 -27.01 -37.30 -52.50
CA MET A 1 -25.73 -37.09 -51.87
C MET A 1 -25.85 -35.78 -51.03
N CYS A 2 -26.14 -35.92 -49.72
CA CYS A 2 -26.24 -34.78 -48.80
C CYS A 2 -24.93 -34.70 -48.00
N ALA A 3 -24.21 -33.59 -48.13
CA ALA A 3 -23.01 -33.32 -47.36
C ALA A 3 -23.41 -32.58 -46.06
N LEU A 4 -23.20 -33.24 -44.91
CA LEU A 4 -23.30 -32.59 -43.60
C LEU A 4 -22.02 -31.77 -43.35
N VAL A 5 -22.17 -30.46 -43.20
CA VAL A 5 -21.12 -29.57 -42.72
C VAL A 5 -21.21 -29.51 -41.19
N CYS A 6 -20.23 -30.15 -40.50
CA CYS A 6 -20.05 -30.01 -39.06
C CYS A 6 -19.39 -28.67 -38.75
N CYS A 7 -20.14 -27.74 -38.17
CA CYS A 7 -19.60 -26.48 -37.65
C CYS A 7 -19.10 -26.74 -36.22
N GLY A 8 -17.78 -26.92 -36.08
CA GLY A 8 -17.10 -27.05 -34.80
C GLY A 8 -16.92 -25.67 -34.15
N ALA A 9 -17.65 -25.40 -33.08
CA ALA A 9 -17.46 -24.20 -32.27
C ALA A 9 -16.18 -24.34 -31.42
N LEU A 10 -15.15 -23.57 -31.75
CA LEU A 10 -13.94 -23.44 -30.92
C LEU A 10 -14.27 -22.55 -29.72
N LEU A 11 -14.50 -23.19 -28.57
CA LEU A 11 -14.49 -22.47 -27.28
C LEU A 11 -13.05 -22.08 -26.95
N GLY A 12 -12.69 -20.83 -27.17
CA GLY A 12 -11.44 -20.25 -26.69
C GLY A 12 -11.43 -20.15 -25.14
N PRO A 13 -10.27 -20.27 -24.49
CA PRO A 13 -10.17 -20.12 -23.05
C PRO A 13 -10.64 -18.71 -22.64
N ALA A 14 -11.64 -18.64 -21.79
CA ALA A 14 -12.04 -17.39 -21.15
C ALA A 14 -10.90 -16.90 -20.27
N ALA A 15 -10.25 -15.78 -20.66
CA ALA A 15 -9.28 -15.12 -19.82
C ALA A 15 -9.99 -14.68 -18.53
N SER A 16 -9.65 -15.31 -17.42
CA SER A 16 -10.12 -14.91 -16.10
C SER A 16 -9.54 -13.51 -15.81
N ALA A 17 -10.38 -12.49 -15.89
CA ALA A 17 -9.99 -11.14 -15.46
C ALA A 17 -9.68 -11.22 -13.96
N ALA A 18 -8.42 -10.97 -13.60
CA ALA A 18 -8.04 -10.84 -12.20
C ALA A 18 -8.91 -9.75 -11.57
N ALA A 19 -9.72 -10.13 -10.57
CA ALA A 19 -10.56 -9.18 -9.88
C ALA A 19 -9.70 -8.07 -9.27
N SER A 20 -9.98 -6.81 -9.63
CA SER A 20 -9.27 -5.66 -9.04
C SER A 20 -9.59 -5.60 -7.55
N VAL A 21 -8.54 -5.39 -6.74
CA VAL A 21 -8.70 -5.20 -5.30
C VAL A 21 -9.52 -3.93 -5.07
N PRO A 22 -10.59 -3.96 -4.24
CA PRO A 22 -11.36 -2.77 -3.93
C PRO A 22 -10.48 -1.69 -3.29
N GLU A 23 -10.68 -0.44 -3.72
CA GLU A 23 -9.88 0.68 -3.25
C GLU A 23 -10.46 1.32 -1.98
N ALA A 24 -9.58 1.85 -1.13
CA ALA A 24 -9.94 2.69 -0.02
C ALA A 24 -10.45 4.04 -0.54
N LYS A 25 -11.35 4.67 0.23
CA LYS A 25 -11.91 5.99 -0.12
C LYS A 25 -11.26 7.07 0.73
N LEU A 26 -10.72 8.11 0.10
CA LEU A 26 -10.28 9.31 0.80
C LEU A 26 -11.48 10.19 1.14
N LEU A 27 -11.63 10.54 2.41
CA LEU A 27 -12.70 11.38 2.93
C LEU A 27 -12.27 12.87 2.92
N ARG A 28 -13.24 13.77 2.96
CA ARG A 28 -13.00 15.23 2.96
C ARG A 28 -12.19 15.72 4.18
N ASP A 29 -12.20 14.99 5.28
CA ASP A 29 -11.42 15.29 6.50
C ASP A 29 -9.99 14.71 6.45
N GLY A 30 -9.56 14.18 5.31
CA GLY A 30 -8.24 13.59 5.10
C GLY A 30 -8.07 12.18 5.66
N ARG A 31 -9.11 11.54 6.19
CA ARG A 31 -9.06 10.12 6.57
C ARG A 31 -9.30 9.22 5.37
N ALA A 32 -8.67 8.05 5.38
CA ALA A 32 -9.01 6.97 4.48
C ALA A 32 -10.04 6.03 5.13
N LEU A 33 -10.98 5.56 4.33
CA LEU A 33 -11.95 4.52 4.71
C LEU A 33 -11.60 3.22 3.99
N ALA A 34 -11.33 2.17 4.76
CA ALA A 34 -11.03 0.85 4.22
C ALA A 34 -12.25 0.24 3.53
N PRO A 35 -12.09 -0.46 2.39
CA PRO A 35 -13.19 -1.20 1.81
C PRO A 35 -13.63 -2.35 2.75
N PRO A 36 -14.92 -2.71 2.79
CA PRO A 36 -15.45 -3.74 3.70
C PRO A 36 -14.72 -5.09 3.57
N SER A 37 -14.34 -5.45 2.34
CA SER A 37 -13.62 -6.69 2.01
C SER A 37 -12.13 -6.67 2.32
N ALA A 38 -11.57 -5.54 2.79
CA ALA A 38 -10.14 -5.48 3.12
C ALA A 38 -9.81 -6.45 4.27
N PRO A 39 -8.66 -7.15 4.18
CA PRO A 39 -8.16 -7.97 5.27
C PRO A 39 -8.01 -7.17 6.58
N PRO A 40 -8.13 -7.82 7.76
CA PRO A 40 -7.97 -7.14 9.05
C PRO A 40 -6.68 -6.34 9.17
N ALA A 41 -5.56 -6.86 8.67
CA ALA A 41 -4.28 -6.16 8.67
C ALA A 41 -4.32 -4.85 7.84
N VAL A 42 -4.97 -4.85 6.68
CA VAL A 42 -5.13 -3.64 5.84
C VAL A 42 -6.02 -2.60 6.53
N LYS A 43 -7.09 -3.04 7.19
CA LYS A 43 -7.95 -2.16 8.01
C LYS A 43 -7.16 -1.53 9.15
N ALA A 44 -6.35 -2.34 9.86
CA ALA A 44 -5.48 -1.86 10.94
C ALA A 44 -4.44 -0.84 10.45
N MET A 45 -3.84 -1.06 9.27
CA MET A 45 -2.95 -0.09 8.63
C MET A 45 -3.64 1.25 8.39
N ILE A 46 -4.83 1.24 7.78
CA ILE A 46 -5.58 2.45 7.45
C ILE A 46 -5.97 3.20 8.71
N GLU A 47 -6.42 2.50 9.75
CA GLU A 47 -6.75 3.11 11.04
C GLU A 47 -5.51 3.72 11.72
N ALA A 48 -4.38 3.02 11.69
CA ALA A 48 -3.12 3.53 12.23
C ALA A 48 -2.66 4.79 11.50
N ALA A 49 -2.67 4.77 10.19
CA ALA A 49 -2.35 5.93 9.35
C ALA A 49 -3.28 7.12 9.67
N ASN A 50 -4.57 6.87 9.80
CA ASN A 50 -5.54 7.91 10.18
C ASN A 50 -5.22 8.55 11.55
N ARG A 51 -4.64 7.79 12.51
CA ARG A 51 -4.25 8.34 13.82
C ARG A 51 -3.09 9.32 13.76
N ILE A 52 -2.17 9.14 12.82
CA ILE A 52 -0.95 9.96 12.74
C ILE A 52 -0.94 10.94 11.55
N ARG A 53 -1.98 11.00 10.74
CA ARG A 53 -2.05 11.79 9.49
C ARG A 53 -1.85 13.31 9.65
N HIS A 54 -1.95 13.83 10.86
CA HIS A 54 -1.74 15.25 11.18
C HIS A 54 -0.49 15.50 12.03
N ARG A 55 0.32 14.47 12.22
CA ARG A 55 1.59 14.64 12.94
C ARG A 55 2.58 15.38 12.05
N PRO A 56 3.40 16.28 12.59
CA PRO A 56 4.40 16.97 11.80
C PRO A 56 5.48 16.00 11.29
N TYR A 57 6.15 16.40 10.22
CA TYR A 57 7.40 15.75 9.82
C TYR A 57 8.49 16.04 10.87
N VAL A 58 9.11 14.99 11.37
CA VAL A 58 10.29 15.08 12.26
C VAL A 58 11.31 14.08 11.78
N TRP A 59 12.50 14.55 11.41
CA TRP A 59 13.59 13.67 11.00
C TRP A 59 13.95 12.68 12.11
N GLY A 60 14.01 11.38 11.81
CA GLY A 60 14.21 10.31 12.79
C GLY A 60 12.99 10.03 13.66
N GLY A 61 11.87 10.69 13.40
CA GLY A 61 10.61 10.48 14.11
C GLY A 61 9.99 9.12 13.80
N GLY A 62 9.51 8.42 14.84
CA GLY A 62 8.96 7.06 14.73
C GLY A 62 9.96 5.93 14.90
N HIS A 63 11.29 6.23 15.01
CA HIS A 63 12.33 5.19 15.10
C HIS A 63 12.68 4.76 16.53
N ARG A 64 12.46 5.62 17.52
CA ARG A 64 12.72 5.30 18.95
C ARG A 64 11.48 4.89 19.70
N SER A 65 10.33 5.25 19.23
CA SER A 65 9.04 4.98 19.84
C SER A 65 7.95 4.98 18.80
N TRP A 66 7.05 4.01 18.90
CA TRP A 66 5.85 3.98 18.07
C TRP A 66 4.93 5.20 18.33
N ASN A 67 4.89 5.71 19.55
CA ASN A 67 4.15 6.93 19.88
C ASN A 67 5.09 8.14 19.84
N SER A 68 5.33 8.66 18.67
CA SER A 68 6.18 9.81 18.41
C SER A 68 5.37 11.10 18.25
N ARG A 69 5.99 12.26 18.57
CA ARG A 69 5.39 13.58 18.34
C ARG A 69 5.26 13.91 16.85
N GLY A 70 6.14 13.34 16.02
CA GLY A 70 6.14 13.47 14.58
C GLY A 70 6.84 12.28 13.96
N TYR A 71 6.76 12.14 12.66
CA TYR A 71 7.28 11.00 11.92
C TYR A 71 8.05 11.47 10.68
N ASP A 72 9.12 10.77 10.36
CA ASP A 72 9.70 10.84 9.01
C ASP A 72 9.03 9.83 8.07
N CYS A 73 9.51 9.74 6.84
CA CYS A 73 8.95 8.85 5.83
C CYS A 73 8.94 7.38 6.28
N SER A 74 10.08 6.88 6.74
CA SER A 74 10.24 5.49 7.15
C SER A 74 9.61 5.19 8.50
N GLY A 75 9.65 6.11 9.44
CA GLY A 75 8.96 6.00 10.71
C GLY A 75 7.44 5.95 10.56
N SER A 76 6.86 6.73 9.63
CA SER A 76 5.43 6.69 9.37
C SER A 76 4.97 5.37 8.73
N VAL A 77 5.74 4.84 7.77
CA VAL A 77 5.46 3.54 7.16
C VAL A 77 5.67 2.41 8.17
N SER A 78 6.74 2.48 8.99
CA SER A 78 6.98 1.50 10.06
C SER A 78 5.84 1.45 11.08
N TYR A 79 5.33 2.61 11.51
CA TYR A 79 4.19 2.68 12.42
C TYR A 79 2.95 1.97 11.87
N VAL A 80 2.66 2.18 10.60
CA VAL A 80 1.50 1.57 9.94
C VAL A 80 1.67 0.05 9.79
N MET A 81 2.87 -0.42 9.42
CA MET A 81 3.16 -1.86 9.30
C MET A 81 3.14 -2.54 10.66
N HIS A 82 3.68 -1.89 11.71
CA HIS A 82 3.63 -2.39 13.09
C HIS A 82 2.19 -2.56 13.59
N ALA A 83 1.34 -1.58 13.38
CA ALA A 83 -0.07 -1.65 13.80
C ALA A 83 -0.84 -2.81 13.15
N ALA A 84 -0.38 -3.31 12.02
CA ALA A 84 -0.91 -4.48 11.33
C ALA A 84 -0.25 -5.81 11.77
N GLY A 85 0.69 -5.77 12.73
CA GLY A 85 1.44 -6.94 13.19
C GLY A 85 2.45 -7.47 12.18
N LEU A 86 2.93 -6.63 11.26
CA LEU A 86 3.82 -7.04 10.17
C LEU A 86 5.26 -6.58 10.37
N LEU A 87 5.51 -5.76 11.40
CA LEU A 87 6.82 -5.21 11.70
C LEU A 87 7.02 -5.05 13.21
N ASP A 88 8.04 -5.67 13.76
CA ASP A 88 8.35 -5.61 15.19
C ASP A 88 9.23 -4.40 15.56
N TRP A 89 10.07 -3.94 14.63
CA TRP A 89 11.03 -2.84 14.81
C TRP A 89 10.95 -1.84 13.67
N PRO A 90 11.11 -0.54 13.95
CA PRO A 90 11.13 0.46 12.88
C PRO A 90 12.29 0.23 11.90
N LEU A 91 12.00 0.32 10.62
CA LEU A 91 13.00 0.29 9.55
C LEU A 91 13.25 1.69 9.00
N ASP A 92 14.46 1.95 8.56
CA ASP A 92 14.75 3.08 7.69
C ASP A 92 14.36 2.78 6.24
N SER A 93 14.48 3.76 5.36
CA SER A 93 14.15 3.60 3.95
C SER A 93 14.99 2.51 3.27
N THR A 94 16.25 2.36 3.66
CA THR A 94 17.15 1.31 3.14
C THR A 94 16.70 -0.08 3.61
N GLY A 95 16.29 -0.23 4.85
CA GLY A 95 15.70 -1.47 5.38
C GLY A 95 14.47 -1.89 4.59
N PHE A 96 13.58 -0.95 4.26
CA PHE A 96 12.40 -1.23 3.42
C PHE A 96 12.76 -1.68 2.01
N MET A 97 13.91 -1.32 1.46
CA MET A 97 14.36 -1.83 0.14
C MET A 97 14.54 -3.35 0.12
N HIS A 98 14.69 -3.97 1.27
CA HIS A 98 14.95 -5.41 1.42
C HIS A 98 13.87 -6.16 2.20
N TRP A 99 12.89 -5.45 2.75
CA TRP A 99 11.84 -6.02 3.58
C TRP A 99 10.74 -6.70 2.75
N GLY A 100 10.13 -7.76 3.30
CA GLY A 100 8.99 -8.45 2.67
C GLY A 100 9.33 -9.11 1.35
N GLY A 101 8.32 -9.28 0.49
CA GLY A 101 8.46 -9.84 -0.86
C GLY A 101 8.83 -8.79 -1.90
N GLY A 102 9.51 -9.20 -2.98
CA GLY A 102 9.81 -8.34 -4.14
C GLY A 102 8.60 -8.16 -5.05
N GLY A 103 8.49 -6.98 -5.68
CA GLY A 103 7.38 -6.66 -6.57
C GLY A 103 6.13 -6.14 -5.84
N GLY A 104 5.02 -6.01 -6.56
CA GLY A 104 3.77 -5.47 -6.05
C GLY A 104 2.92 -6.50 -5.31
N GLY A 105 2.37 -6.11 -4.17
CA GLY A 105 1.30 -6.83 -3.49
C GLY A 105 -0.08 -6.34 -3.93
N SER A 106 -1.11 -7.16 -3.74
CA SER A 106 -2.47 -6.81 -4.12
C SER A 106 -3.02 -5.63 -3.29
N TRP A 107 -2.87 -5.70 -1.97
CA TRP A 107 -3.41 -4.71 -1.06
C TRP A 107 -2.42 -3.63 -0.66
N VAL A 108 -1.12 -3.96 -0.60
CA VAL A 108 -0.08 -3.07 -0.11
C VAL A 108 1.15 -3.15 -1.00
N ARG A 109 1.63 -1.99 -1.41
CA ARG A 109 2.89 -1.80 -2.12
C ARG A 109 3.72 -0.78 -1.37
N ILE A 110 4.96 -1.10 -1.09
CA ILE A 110 5.93 -0.20 -0.47
C ILE A 110 6.96 0.15 -1.53
N TYR A 111 7.22 1.42 -1.68
CA TYR A 111 8.20 1.97 -2.60
C TYR A 111 9.32 2.61 -1.79
N ALA A 112 10.52 2.05 -1.87
CA ALA A 112 11.67 2.48 -1.07
C ALA A 112 12.92 2.67 -1.93
N ASN A 113 13.66 3.74 -1.64
CA ASN A 113 15.02 3.97 -2.09
C ASN A 113 15.88 4.42 -0.91
N LYS A 114 17.13 4.82 -1.15
CA LYS A 114 18.03 5.23 -0.06
C LYS A 114 17.59 6.48 0.70
N GLU A 115 16.75 7.32 0.08
CA GLU A 115 16.40 8.64 0.59
C GLU A 115 14.96 8.72 1.10
N HIS A 116 14.07 7.87 0.57
CA HIS A 116 12.64 7.98 0.83
C HIS A 116 11.92 6.64 0.78
N VAL A 117 10.81 6.56 1.51
CA VAL A 117 9.87 5.46 1.43
C VAL A 117 8.44 5.97 1.56
N PHE A 118 7.55 5.39 0.77
CA PHE A 118 6.11 5.58 0.86
C PHE A 118 5.37 4.26 0.61
N ALA A 119 4.11 4.20 0.97
CA ALA A 119 3.27 3.04 0.73
C ALA A 119 2.04 3.40 -0.12
N VAL A 120 1.54 2.41 -0.86
CA VAL A 120 0.20 2.44 -1.45
C VAL A 120 -0.60 1.33 -0.76
N ILE A 121 -1.65 1.71 -0.04
CA ILE A 121 -2.47 0.82 0.78
C ILE A 121 -3.90 0.89 0.25
N ALA A 122 -4.42 -0.22 -0.24
CA ALA A 122 -5.74 -0.29 -0.86
C ALA A 122 -5.96 0.87 -1.86
N GLY A 123 -5.01 1.11 -2.76
CA GLY A 123 -5.09 2.13 -3.81
C GLY A 123 -4.67 3.54 -3.41
N LEU A 124 -4.70 3.92 -2.13
CA LEU A 124 -4.31 5.25 -1.66
C LEU A 124 -2.83 5.32 -1.29
N ARG A 125 -2.16 6.40 -1.67
CA ARG A 125 -0.78 6.70 -1.28
C ARG A 125 -0.73 7.22 0.15
N TRP A 126 0.10 6.61 0.98
CA TRP A 126 0.53 7.06 2.30
C TRP A 126 1.96 7.57 2.24
N ASP A 127 2.16 8.83 2.49
CA ASP A 127 3.44 9.50 2.27
C ASP A 127 3.63 10.66 3.26
N THR A 128 4.84 11.17 3.37
CA THR A 128 5.19 12.38 4.12
C THR A 128 5.60 13.55 3.21
N SER A 129 5.44 13.40 1.90
CA SER A 129 5.74 14.40 0.88
C SER A 129 4.59 14.46 -0.12
N PHE A 130 3.86 15.57 -0.15
CA PHE A 130 2.66 15.75 -0.96
C PHE A 130 2.85 16.69 -2.14
N SER A 131 3.81 17.60 -2.07
CA SER A 131 4.20 18.43 -3.21
C SER A 131 5.31 17.78 -4.02
N GLU A 132 5.39 18.11 -5.29
CA GLU A 132 6.52 17.75 -6.16
C GLU A 132 7.82 18.39 -5.67
N ASP A 133 7.73 19.47 -4.92
CA ASP A 133 8.85 20.22 -4.34
C ASP A 133 9.46 19.56 -3.11
N GLY A 134 8.96 18.39 -2.71
CA GLY A 134 9.49 17.62 -1.58
C GLY A 134 9.19 18.26 -0.23
N ASP A 135 8.04 18.93 -0.10
CA ASP A 135 7.59 19.44 1.19
C ASP A 135 7.51 18.28 2.20
N ARG A 136 8.07 18.52 3.35
CA ARG A 136 8.04 17.59 4.48
C ARG A 136 6.85 17.94 5.37
N SER A 137 5.65 17.90 4.78
CA SER A 137 4.41 18.31 5.45
C SER A 137 3.98 17.33 6.56
N GLY A 138 4.61 16.15 6.62
CA GLY A 138 4.24 15.09 7.55
C GLY A 138 3.34 14.02 6.90
N PRO A 139 3.05 12.94 7.63
CA PRO A 139 2.32 11.80 7.09
C PRO A 139 0.87 12.13 6.73
N GLY A 140 0.40 11.65 5.60
CA GLY A 140 -0.97 11.82 5.13
C GLY A 140 -1.31 10.95 3.92
N TRP A 141 -2.57 11.04 3.51
CA TRP A 141 -3.13 10.31 2.39
C TRP A 141 -3.24 11.15 1.12
N SER A 142 -3.09 10.51 -0.03
CA SER A 142 -3.32 11.11 -1.35
C SER A 142 -3.91 10.08 -2.32
N GLU A 143 -4.84 10.51 -3.16
CA GLU A 143 -5.31 9.76 -4.33
C GLU A 143 -4.29 9.82 -5.47
N GLN A 144 -3.47 10.85 -5.51
CA GLN A 144 -2.43 11.01 -6.50
C GLN A 144 -1.25 10.08 -6.20
N LEU A 145 -1.02 9.12 -7.07
CA LEU A 145 0.17 8.28 -7.04
C LEU A 145 1.36 9.06 -7.59
N ARG A 146 2.53 8.83 -7.01
CA ARG A 146 3.78 9.43 -7.51
C ARG A 146 4.54 8.45 -8.41
N PRO A 147 5.43 8.96 -9.30
CA PRO A 147 6.29 8.12 -10.11
C PRO A 147 7.12 7.17 -9.24
N SER A 148 7.19 5.90 -9.63
CA SER A 148 7.94 4.87 -8.91
C SER A 148 9.36 4.65 -9.45
N ARG A 149 9.77 5.40 -10.47
CA ARG A 149 11.14 5.31 -11.02
C ARG A 149 12.17 5.59 -9.92
N GLY A 150 13.17 4.74 -9.78
CA GLY A 150 14.22 4.86 -8.76
C GLY A 150 13.86 4.29 -7.39
N PHE A 151 12.67 3.69 -7.25
CA PHE A 151 12.25 2.97 -6.06
C PHE A 151 12.25 1.45 -6.29
N ARG A 152 12.63 0.71 -5.26
CA ARG A 152 12.34 -0.72 -5.17
C ARG A 152 10.93 -0.91 -4.67
N MET A 153 10.17 -1.75 -5.36
CA MET A 153 8.81 -2.10 -4.94
C MET A 153 8.84 -3.37 -4.11
N ARG A 154 8.20 -3.31 -2.94
CA ARG A 154 8.10 -4.39 -1.97
C ARG A 154 6.66 -4.55 -1.49
N HIS A 155 6.34 -5.68 -0.89
CA HIS A 155 5.03 -5.93 -0.28
C HIS A 155 5.16 -6.79 0.98
N PRO A 156 4.23 -6.66 1.93
CA PRO A 156 4.15 -7.54 3.09
C PRO A 156 3.93 -9.00 2.68
N LEU A 157 4.66 -9.92 3.30
CA LEU A 157 4.36 -11.35 3.18
C LEU A 157 3.10 -11.68 4.00
N GLY A 158 2.31 -12.67 3.54
CA GLY A 158 1.15 -13.16 4.28
C GLY A 158 -0.14 -12.35 4.14
N LEU A 159 -0.14 -11.23 3.41
CA LEU A 159 -1.39 -10.62 2.96
C LEU A 159 -1.88 -11.40 1.75
N LEU A 160 -2.69 -12.42 2.01
CA LEU A 160 -3.31 -13.25 0.98
C LEU A 160 -4.15 -12.36 0.06
N GLN A 161 -4.05 -12.63 -1.24
CA GLN A 161 -4.96 -12.08 -2.23
C GLN A 161 -6.38 -12.43 -1.81
N ALA A 162 -7.31 -11.49 -1.95
CA ALA A 162 -8.71 -11.82 -1.81
C ALA A 162 -9.01 -12.96 -2.78
N THR A 163 -9.25 -14.15 -2.24
CA THR A 163 -9.77 -15.27 -3.05
C THR A 163 -11.15 -14.83 -3.52
N PRO A 164 -11.44 -14.81 -4.83
CA PRO A 164 -12.81 -14.57 -5.26
C PRO A 164 -13.70 -15.60 -4.59
N LEU A 165 -14.75 -15.14 -3.91
CA LEU A 165 -15.80 -16.02 -3.44
C LEU A 165 -16.41 -16.69 -4.67
N SER A 166 -16.27 -17.99 -4.75
CA SER A 166 -16.85 -18.87 -5.77
C SER A 166 -18.37 -18.91 -5.66
#